data_676a022faa26d3c6da78ddf88341c159
#
_entry.id   676a022faa26d3c6da78ddf88341c159
#
_cell.length_a   1.000
_cell.length_b   1.000
_cell.length_c   1.000
_cell.angle_alpha   90.00
_cell.angle_beta   90.00
_cell.angle_gamma   90.00
#
_symmetry.space_group_name_H-M   'P 1'
#
loop_
_entity.id
_entity.type
_entity.pdbx_description
1 polymer ?
#
loop_
_entity_poly.entity_id
_entity_poly.type
_entity_poly.pdbx_seq_one_letter_code
_entity_poly.pdbx_strand_id
1 'polypeptide(L)'
;MGEETVDTALIERWALAYLGRFASSAENLRRVLLRQARRRLGADREAASGAATLIDALVIRYRASGLVDDASYAASRARVRLRRGQSLRMIRAGLASKGVAAGDAEAAIDALKAEAADPDLAAACAFARRRRIGPYRRVPGDRDKELAAFARGGFARRVAEAVLSCADPDEAEALMRGEED
;
A
#
# COMPACT_ATOMS: atom_id res chain seq x y z
N MET A 1 24.01 -16.25 30.68
CA MET A 1 23.14 -15.43 29.83
C MET A 1 21.85 -16.21 29.72
N GLY A 2 20.81 -15.83 30.50
CA GLY A 2 19.54 -16.59 30.52
C GLY A 2 18.92 -16.53 29.13
N GLU A 3 18.56 -17.68 28.58
CA GLU A 3 17.70 -17.75 27.40
C GLU A 3 16.36 -17.14 27.77
N GLU A 4 16.14 -15.89 27.33
CA GLU A 4 14.86 -15.23 27.48
C GLU A 4 13.85 -16.01 26.60
N THR A 5 12.97 -16.76 27.25
CA THR A 5 11.94 -17.54 26.56
C THR A 5 11.03 -16.60 25.78
N VAL A 6 10.53 -17.06 24.62
CA VAL A 6 9.57 -16.28 23.81
C VAL A 6 8.20 -16.39 24.47
N ASP A 7 7.96 -15.50 25.41
CA ASP A 7 6.71 -15.36 26.16
C ASP A 7 5.83 -14.21 25.65
N THR A 8 4.66 -14.07 26.24
CA THR A 8 3.70 -13.02 25.89
C THR A 8 4.29 -11.61 26.09
N ALA A 9 5.07 -11.37 27.15
CA ALA A 9 5.62 -10.07 27.47
C ALA A 9 6.69 -9.66 26.44
N LEU A 10 7.53 -10.58 26.03
CA LEU A 10 8.52 -10.35 24.99
C LEU A 10 7.87 -10.08 23.63
N ILE A 11 6.84 -10.85 23.25
CA ILE A 11 6.09 -10.64 22.01
C ILE A 11 5.41 -9.27 22.02
N GLU A 12 4.81 -8.88 23.14
CA GLU A 12 4.18 -7.57 23.31
C GLU A 12 5.18 -6.41 23.18
N ARG A 13 6.35 -6.51 23.79
CA ARG A 13 7.44 -5.54 23.61
C ARG A 13 7.81 -5.37 22.13
N TRP A 14 7.94 -6.49 21.40
CA TRP A 14 8.25 -6.45 19.96
C TRP A 14 7.14 -5.77 19.17
N ALA A 15 5.89 -6.09 19.47
CA ALA A 15 4.74 -5.52 18.79
C ALA A 15 4.67 -4.01 19.02
N LEU A 16 4.78 -3.55 20.26
CA LEU A 16 4.74 -2.12 20.60
C LEU A 16 5.93 -1.36 20.00
N ALA A 17 7.13 -1.92 20.06
CA ALA A 17 8.32 -1.33 19.43
C ALA A 17 8.18 -1.21 17.90
N TYR A 18 7.52 -2.17 17.26
CA TYR A 18 7.23 -2.11 15.83
C TYR A 18 6.14 -1.09 15.49
N LEU A 19 5.01 -1.11 16.22
CA LEU A 19 3.89 -0.20 15.99
C LEU A 19 4.21 1.26 16.33
N GLY A 20 5.10 1.51 17.28
CA GLY A 20 5.59 2.85 17.57
C GLY A 20 6.39 3.49 16.43
N ARG A 21 6.83 2.71 15.45
CA ARG A 21 7.60 3.18 14.28
C ARG A 21 6.85 3.04 12.96
N PHE A 22 5.92 2.09 12.86
CA PHE A 22 5.28 1.72 11.61
C PHE A 22 3.79 1.44 11.79
N ALA A 23 2.95 2.17 11.07
CA ALA A 23 1.57 1.76 10.89
C ALA A 23 1.53 0.40 10.16
N SER A 24 0.68 -0.50 10.61
CA SER A 24 0.64 -1.87 10.09
C SER A 24 -0.77 -2.44 10.08
N SER A 25 -1.07 -3.32 9.11
CA SER A 25 -2.22 -4.20 9.21
C SER A 25 -1.95 -5.32 10.22
N ALA A 26 -3.01 -5.92 10.73
CA ALA A 26 -2.96 -7.03 11.68
C ALA A 26 -2.13 -8.21 11.12
N GLU A 27 -2.39 -8.62 9.90
CA GLU A 27 -1.65 -9.71 9.25
C GLU A 27 -0.18 -9.35 9.00
N ASN A 28 0.13 -8.11 8.62
CA ASN A 28 1.53 -7.70 8.47
C ASN A 28 2.26 -7.67 9.83
N LEU A 29 1.62 -7.21 10.90
CA LEU A 29 2.15 -7.30 12.26
C LEU A 29 2.42 -8.76 12.65
N ARG A 30 1.43 -9.64 12.46
CA ARG A 30 1.57 -11.07 12.68
C ARG A 30 2.80 -11.65 11.98
N ARG A 31 2.96 -11.38 10.69
CA ARG A 31 4.11 -11.85 9.89
C ARG A 31 5.45 -11.31 10.40
N VAL A 32 5.48 -10.08 10.87
CA VAL A 32 6.70 -9.47 11.46
C VAL A 32 7.07 -10.19 12.74
N LEU A 33 6.12 -10.39 13.65
CA LEU A 33 6.33 -11.07 14.93
C LEU A 33 6.75 -12.53 14.74
N LEU A 34 6.09 -13.26 13.85
CA LEU A 34 6.46 -14.66 13.52
C LEU A 34 7.90 -14.74 12.98
N ARG A 35 8.32 -13.80 12.13
CA ARG A 35 9.69 -13.74 11.63
C ARG A 35 10.69 -13.49 12.76
N GLN A 36 10.34 -12.63 13.70
CA GLN A 36 11.20 -12.32 14.85
C GLN A 36 11.30 -13.52 15.80
N ALA A 37 10.18 -14.19 16.10
CA ALA A 37 10.15 -15.41 16.89
C ALA A 37 11.01 -16.51 16.26
N ARG A 38 10.86 -16.78 14.96
CA ARG A 38 11.66 -17.77 14.23
C ARG A 38 13.18 -17.47 14.31
N ARG A 39 13.56 -16.22 14.23
CA ARG A 39 14.99 -15.84 14.37
C ARG A 39 15.52 -16.09 15.76
N ARG A 40 14.67 -15.96 16.78
CA ARG A 40 15.05 -16.18 18.18
C ARG A 40 15.11 -17.67 18.54
N LEU A 41 14.13 -18.45 18.07
CA LEU A 41 13.94 -19.87 18.42
C LEU A 41 14.73 -20.83 17.50
N GLY A 42 15.23 -20.35 16.35
CA GLY A 42 15.98 -21.20 15.42
C GLY A 42 15.14 -22.35 14.86
N ALA A 43 15.64 -23.58 15.01
CA ALA A 43 15.02 -24.78 14.47
C ALA A 43 13.98 -25.44 15.42
N ASP A 44 13.77 -24.90 16.62
CA ASP A 44 12.80 -25.43 17.59
C ASP A 44 11.37 -25.22 17.10
N ARG A 45 10.76 -26.29 16.58
CA ARG A 45 9.41 -26.27 15.98
C ARG A 45 8.32 -26.17 17.05
N GLU A 46 8.50 -26.78 18.22
CA GLU A 46 7.51 -26.76 19.29
C GLU A 46 7.41 -25.37 19.91
N ALA A 47 8.54 -24.77 20.27
CA ALA A 47 8.60 -23.40 20.74
C ALA A 47 8.10 -22.41 19.70
N ALA A 48 8.39 -22.62 18.41
CA ALA A 48 7.87 -21.77 17.32
C ALA A 48 6.34 -21.87 17.17
N SER A 49 5.76 -23.06 17.39
CA SER A 49 4.31 -23.27 17.37
C SER A 49 3.64 -22.57 18.57
N GLY A 50 4.21 -22.71 19.77
CA GLY A 50 3.75 -22.01 20.97
C GLY A 50 3.78 -20.48 20.80
N ALA A 51 4.89 -19.95 20.29
CA ALA A 51 5.02 -18.53 20.00
C ALA A 51 3.99 -18.05 18.95
N ALA A 52 3.67 -18.86 17.95
CA ALA A 52 2.65 -18.51 16.93
C ALA A 52 1.26 -18.34 17.58
N THR A 53 0.87 -19.24 18.47
CA THR A 53 -0.39 -19.17 19.22
C THR A 53 -0.47 -17.89 20.07
N LEU A 54 0.62 -17.53 20.77
CA LEU A 54 0.68 -16.29 21.56
C LEU A 54 0.60 -15.04 20.69
N ILE A 55 1.25 -15.05 19.52
CA ILE A 55 1.20 -13.96 18.55
C ILE A 55 -0.22 -13.79 18.02
N ASP A 56 -0.89 -14.87 17.67
CA ASP A 56 -2.27 -14.83 17.16
C ASP A 56 -3.23 -14.26 18.20
N ALA A 57 -3.13 -14.69 19.44
CA ALA A 57 -3.91 -14.14 20.56
C ALA A 57 -3.64 -12.63 20.78
N LEU A 58 -2.38 -12.21 20.69
CA LEU A 58 -2.01 -10.79 20.81
C LEU A 58 -2.62 -9.95 19.68
N VAL A 59 -2.52 -10.39 18.44
CA VAL A 59 -3.05 -9.68 17.27
C VAL A 59 -4.57 -9.56 17.35
N ILE A 60 -5.29 -10.61 17.79
CA ILE A 60 -6.73 -10.56 18.04
C ILE A 60 -7.06 -9.50 19.10
N ARG A 61 -6.33 -9.49 20.22
CA ARG A 61 -6.51 -8.49 21.30
C ARG A 61 -6.27 -7.06 20.79
N TYR A 62 -5.25 -6.84 19.97
CA TYR A 62 -4.92 -5.51 19.41
C TYR A 62 -5.95 -5.03 18.40
N ARG A 63 -6.55 -5.93 17.63
CA ARG A 63 -7.70 -5.60 16.79
C ARG A 63 -8.93 -5.24 17.62
N ALA A 64 -9.25 -6.03 18.63
CA ALA A 64 -10.40 -5.79 19.50
C ALA A 64 -10.28 -4.47 20.29
N SER A 65 -9.07 -4.07 20.66
CA SER A 65 -8.82 -2.79 21.35
C SER A 65 -8.69 -1.58 20.43
N GLY A 66 -8.70 -1.77 19.10
CA GLY A 66 -8.48 -0.71 18.12
C GLY A 66 -7.02 -0.24 18.00
N LEU A 67 -6.05 -0.88 18.69
CA LEU A 67 -4.64 -0.55 18.56
C LEU A 67 -4.10 -0.88 17.15
N VAL A 68 -4.71 -1.87 16.50
CA VAL A 68 -4.50 -2.21 15.09
C VAL A 68 -5.87 -2.14 14.40
N ASP A 69 -5.98 -1.24 13.44
CA ASP A 69 -7.20 -0.99 12.65
C ASP A 69 -6.86 -1.13 11.16
N ASP A 70 -7.31 -2.23 10.56
CA ASP A 70 -7.01 -2.55 9.16
C ASP A 70 -7.74 -1.60 8.20
N ALA A 71 -8.93 -1.11 8.53
CA ALA A 71 -9.68 -0.18 7.70
C ALA A 71 -9.00 1.20 7.66
N SER A 72 -8.64 1.76 8.82
CA SER A 72 -7.89 3.01 8.92
C SER A 72 -6.51 2.90 8.25
N TYR A 73 -5.82 1.78 8.43
CA TYR A 73 -4.56 1.50 7.74
C TYR A 73 -4.72 1.49 6.22
N ALA A 74 -5.74 0.79 5.69
CA ALA A 74 -6.03 0.70 4.27
C ALA A 74 -6.32 2.08 3.67
N ALA A 75 -7.22 2.86 4.29
CA ALA A 75 -7.59 4.20 3.84
C ALA A 75 -6.38 5.15 3.80
N SER A 76 -5.59 5.20 4.86
CA SER A 76 -4.38 6.03 4.93
C SER A 76 -3.35 5.62 3.88
N ARG A 77 -3.10 4.32 3.74
CA ARG A 77 -2.15 3.78 2.75
C ARG A 77 -2.59 4.03 1.32
N ALA A 78 -3.88 3.88 1.03
CA ALA A 78 -4.45 4.12 -0.29
C ALA A 78 -4.23 5.58 -0.72
N ARG A 79 -4.57 6.55 0.12
CA ARG A 79 -4.34 7.98 -0.15
C ARG A 79 -2.87 8.31 -0.41
N VAL A 80 -1.97 7.81 0.44
CA VAL A 80 -0.52 8.04 0.26
C VAL A 80 -0.02 7.46 -1.07
N ARG A 81 -0.46 6.25 -1.42
CA ARG A 81 -0.05 5.58 -2.66
C ARG A 81 -0.60 6.27 -3.90
N LEU A 82 -1.87 6.71 -3.86
CA LEU A 82 -2.49 7.47 -4.94
C LEU A 82 -1.70 8.74 -5.23
N ARG A 83 -1.44 9.57 -4.19
CA ARG A 83 -0.62 10.79 -4.33
C ARG A 83 0.79 10.53 -4.86
N ARG A 84 1.32 9.33 -4.65
CA ARG A 84 2.60 8.87 -5.23
C ARG A 84 2.46 8.36 -6.68
N GLY A 85 1.30 8.48 -7.29
CA GLY A 85 1.07 8.05 -8.68
C GLY A 85 1.03 6.53 -8.82
N GLN A 86 0.45 5.80 -7.87
CA GLN A 86 0.13 4.39 -8.04
C GLN A 86 -1.33 4.24 -8.46
N SER A 87 -1.58 3.43 -9.49
CA SER A 87 -2.93 3.13 -9.94
C SER A 87 -3.76 2.44 -8.87
N LEU A 88 -5.08 2.56 -8.93
CA LEU A 88 -6.00 1.88 -8.01
C LEU A 88 -5.75 0.35 -8.00
N ARG A 89 -5.43 -0.23 -9.16
CA ARG A 89 -5.04 -1.64 -9.28
C ARG A 89 -3.80 -1.97 -8.44
N MET A 90 -2.76 -1.15 -8.53
CA MET A 90 -1.52 -1.35 -7.77
C MET A 90 -1.71 -1.06 -6.27
N ILE A 91 -2.59 -0.13 -5.93
CA ILE A 91 -2.97 0.13 -4.53
C ILE A 91 -3.65 -1.10 -3.94
N ARG A 92 -4.68 -1.65 -4.62
CA ARG A 92 -5.38 -2.87 -4.20
C ARG A 92 -4.41 -4.04 -3.99
N ALA A 93 -3.56 -4.33 -4.97
CA ALA A 93 -2.55 -5.38 -4.87
C ALA A 93 -1.58 -5.15 -3.70
N GLY A 94 -1.19 -3.90 -3.48
CA GLY A 94 -0.32 -3.53 -2.37
C GLY A 94 -0.96 -3.66 -0.99
N LEU A 95 -2.26 -3.42 -0.85
CA LEU A 95 -3.03 -3.65 0.39
C LEU A 95 -3.17 -5.16 0.64
N ALA A 96 -3.54 -5.94 -0.38
CA ALA A 96 -3.64 -7.39 -0.30
C ALA A 96 -2.28 -8.02 0.09
N SER A 97 -1.16 -7.54 -0.45
CA SER A 97 0.19 -8.02 -0.07
C SER A 97 0.52 -7.78 1.42
N LYS A 98 -0.14 -6.80 2.04
CA LYS A 98 -0.05 -6.50 3.47
C LYS A 98 -1.09 -7.26 4.31
N GLY A 99 -1.88 -8.12 3.68
CA GLY A 99 -2.88 -8.93 4.34
C GLY A 99 -4.12 -8.15 4.79
N VAL A 100 -4.37 -6.98 4.19
CA VAL A 100 -5.63 -6.27 4.36
C VAL A 100 -6.75 -7.10 3.72
N ALA A 101 -7.86 -7.27 4.41
CA ALA A 101 -9.02 -7.98 3.89
C ALA A 101 -9.58 -7.29 2.64
N ALA A 102 -10.17 -8.07 1.73
CA ALA A 102 -10.71 -7.54 0.47
C ALA A 102 -11.74 -6.44 0.70
N GLY A 103 -12.62 -6.61 1.69
CA GLY A 103 -13.63 -5.59 2.05
C GLY A 103 -13.02 -4.25 2.46
N ASP A 104 -12.01 -4.25 3.33
CA ASP A 104 -11.33 -3.03 3.77
C ASP A 104 -10.55 -2.38 2.62
N ALA A 105 -9.96 -3.20 1.75
CA ALA A 105 -9.25 -2.71 0.57
C ALA A 105 -10.22 -2.05 -0.43
N GLU A 106 -11.37 -2.66 -0.71
CA GLU A 106 -12.39 -2.07 -1.59
C GLU A 106 -13.01 -0.81 -0.97
N ALA A 107 -13.34 -0.81 0.31
CA ALA A 107 -13.84 0.39 1.00
C ALA A 107 -12.84 1.56 0.91
N ALA A 108 -11.54 1.28 1.05
CA ALA A 108 -10.50 2.29 0.88
C ALA A 108 -10.40 2.82 -0.57
N ILE A 109 -10.59 1.95 -1.58
CA ILE A 109 -10.64 2.34 -3.00
C ILE A 109 -11.89 3.17 -3.30
N ASP A 110 -13.05 2.77 -2.77
CA ASP A 110 -14.30 3.50 -3.00
C ASP A 110 -14.29 4.87 -2.33
N ALA A 111 -13.66 5.01 -1.17
CA ALA A 111 -13.41 6.31 -0.55
C ALA A 111 -12.57 7.23 -1.46
N LEU A 112 -11.54 6.70 -2.14
CA LEU A 112 -10.76 7.48 -3.10
C LEU A 112 -11.60 7.94 -4.31
N LYS A 113 -12.50 7.08 -4.80
CA LYS A 113 -13.41 7.43 -5.90
C LYS A 113 -14.46 8.46 -5.49
N ALA A 114 -14.87 8.47 -4.24
CA ALA A 114 -15.77 9.48 -3.71
C ALA A 114 -15.09 10.85 -3.52
N GLU A 115 -13.77 10.87 -3.29
CA GLU A 115 -12.99 12.09 -3.10
C GLU A 115 -12.60 12.80 -4.42
N ALA A 116 -12.61 12.11 -5.57
CA ALA A 116 -12.22 12.64 -6.87
C ALA A 116 -12.96 11.96 -8.02
N ALA A 117 -13.28 12.71 -9.08
CA ALA A 117 -14.02 12.22 -10.26
C ALA A 117 -13.28 11.05 -10.96
N ASP A 118 -11.98 11.16 -11.19
CA ASP A 118 -11.13 10.05 -11.69
C ASP A 118 -9.79 10.01 -10.93
N PRO A 119 -9.74 9.28 -9.82
CA PRO A 119 -8.51 9.15 -9.04
C PRO A 119 -7.39 8.41 -9.79
N ASP A 120 -7.72 7.54 -10.74
CA ASP A 120 -6.70 6.86 -11.56
C ASP A 120 -6.05 7.82 -12.56
N LEU A 121 -6.79 8.78 -13.10
CA LEU A 121 -6.26 9.83 -13.94
C LEU A 121 -5.30 10.74 -13.16
N ALA A 122 -5.69 11.20 -11.98
CA ALA A 122 -4.84 12.01 -11.11
C ALA A 122 -3.53 11.25 -10.74
N ALA A 123 -3.63 9.95 -10.43
CA ALA A 123 -2.47 9.12 -10.18
C ALA A 123 -1.60 8.94 -11.44
N ALA A 124 -2.20 8.82 -12.62
CA ALA A 124 -1.48 8.69 -13.88
C ALA A 124 -0.69 9.95 -14.23
N CYS A 125 -1.25 11.14 -14.00
CA CYS A 125 -0.52 12.42 -14.15
C CYS A 125 0.66 12.51 -13.17
N ALA A 126 0.45 12.14 -11.89
CA ALA A 126 1.53 12.09 -10.91
C ALA A 126 2.62 11.05 -11.27
N PHE A 127 2.23 9.91 -11.84
CA PHE A 127 3.14 8.90 -12.36
C PHE A 127 3.96 9.43 -13.54
N ALA A 128 3.31 10.08 -14.51
CA ALA A 128 3.95 10.68 -15.68
C ALA A 128 4.95 11.76 -15.27
N ARG A 129 4.57 12.65 -14.35
CA ARG A 129 5.43 13.71 -13.82
C ARG A 129 6.69 13.15 -13.16
N ARG A 130 6.54 12.14 -12.31
CA ARG A 130 7.70 11.50 -11.64
C ARG A 130 8.64 10.81 -12.60
N ARG A 131 8.13 10.24 -13.68
CA ARG A 131 8.91 9.55 -14.70
C ARG A 131 9.37 10.43 -15.85
N ARG A 132 8.89 11.67 -15.91
CA ARG A 132 9.16 12.63 -16.97
C ARG A 132 8.79 12.09 -18.34
N ILE A 133 7.57 11.54 -18.44
CA ILE A 133 6.98 11.00 -19.67
C ILE A 133 5.71 11.77 -20.04
N GLY A 134 5.25 11.60 -21.28
CA GLY A 134 4.08 12.33 -21.78
C GLY A 134 4.26 13.84 -21.72
N PRO A 135 3.28 14.61 -21.21
CA PRO A 135 3.34 16.07 -21.14
C PRO A 135 4.50 16.61 -20.27
N TYR A 136 5.08 15.77 -19.39
CA TYR A 136 6.19 16.13 -18.49
C TYR A 136 7.58 15.77 -19.04
N ARG A 137 7.67 15.32 -20.30
CA ARG A 137 8.96 14.94 -20.89
C ARG A 137 9.83 16.16 -21.15
N ARG A 138 11.13 15.95 -21.09
CA ARG A 138 12.14 16.99 -21.41
C ARG A 138 12.81 16.78 -22.76
N VAL A 139 12.67 15.60 -23.31
CA VAL A 139 13.23 15.18 -24.60
C VAL A 139 12.18 14.34 -25.34
N PRO A 140 12.21 14.27 -26.69
CA PRO A 140 11.31 13.42 -27.46
C PRO A 140 11.30 12.00 -26.90
N GLY A 141 10.10 11.43 -26.69
CA GLY A 141 9.89 10.09 -26.16
C GLY A 141 9.26 9.16 -27.19
N ASP A 142 9.40 7.87 -26.92
CA ASP A 142 8.79 6.80 -27.70
C ASP A 142 7.41 6.49 -27.05
N ARG A 143 6.33 6.76 -27.77
CA ARG A 143 4.95 6.61 -27.29
C ARG A 143 4.65 5.17 -26.86
N ASP A 144 5.15 4.17 -27.58
CA ASP A 144 4.89 2.76 -27.24
C ASP A 144 5.60 2.36 -25.93
N LYS A 145 6.81 2.86 -25.71
CA LYS A 145 7.52 2.65 -24.44
C LYS A 145 6.84 3.35 -23.27
N GLU A 146 6.30 4.54 -23.50
CA GLU A 146 5.54 5.28 -22.49
C GLU A 146 4.23 4.54 -22.15
N LEU A 147 3.45 4.10 -23.14
CA LEU A 147 2.26 3.27 -22.94
C LEU A 147 2.58 1.97 -22.17
N ALA A 148 3.67 1.30 -22.55
CA ALA A 148 4.13 0.11 -21.84
C ALA A 148 4.53 0.42 -20.37
N ALA A 149 5.04 1.63 -20.08
CA ALA A 149 5.34 2.05 -18.72
C ALA A 149 4.07 2.23 -17.88
N PHE A 150 3.02 2.85 -18.44
CA PHE A 150 1.70 2.96 -17.79
C PHE A 150 1.06 1.59 -17.56
N ALA A 151 1.12 0.70 -18.54
CA ALA A 151 0.59 -0.67 -18.41
C ALA A 151 1.28 -1.43 -17.26
N ARG A 152 2.62 -1.36 -17.15
CA ARG A 152 3.36 -1.91 -16.00
C ARG A 152 3.00 -1.23 -14.68
N GLY A 153 2.65 0.06 -14.71
CA GLY A 153 2.11 0.83 -13.59
C GLY A 153 0.69 0.43 -13.18
N GLY A 154 0.04 -0.41 -13.99
CA GLY A 154 -1.30 -0.90 -13.72
C GLY A 154 -2.42 0.03 -14.16
N PHE A 155 -2.14 1.03 -14.97
CA PHE A 155 -3.12 1.95 -15.52
C PHE A 155 -3.85 1.33 -16.71
N ALA A 156 -5.14 1.65 -16.85
CA ALA A 156 -5.91 1.30 -18.04
C ALA A 156 -5.38 2.09 -19.25
N ARG A 157 -5.46 1.48 -20.45
CA ARG A 157 -4.98 2.08 -21.68
C ARG A 157 -5.58 3.46 -21.95
N ARG A 158 -6.92 3.60 -21.77
CA ARG A 158 -7.63 4.87 -21.93
C ARG A 158 -7.06 6.00 -21.06
N VAL A 159 -6.67 5.70 -19.80
CA VAL A 159 -6.07 6.67 -18.87
C VAL A 159 -4.68 7.06 -19.33
N ALA A 160 -3.88 6.09 -19.78
CA ALA A 160 -2.54 6.34 -20.31
C ALA A 160 -2.61 7.20 -21.58
N GLU A 161 -3.52 6.89 -22.50
CA GLU A 161 -3.71 7.64 -23.75
C GLU A 161 -4.18 9.08 -23.47
N ALA A 162 -5.11 9.29 -22.52
CA ALA A 162 -5.57 10.61 -22.11
C ALA A 162 -4.39 11.48 -21.61
N VAL A 163 -3.54 10.95 -20.73
CA VAL A 163 -2.37 11.69 -20.24
C VAL A 163 -1.33 11.93 -21.33
N LEU A 164 -1.10 10.94 -22.22
CA LEU A 164 -0.11 11.04 -23.28
C LEU A 164 -0.55 11.92 -24.48
N SER A 165 -1.84 12.24 -24.60
CA SER A 165 -2.34 13.18 -25.59
C SER A 165 -2.24 14.63 -25.16
N CYS A 166 -2.07 14.93 -23.87
CA CYS A 166 -1.81 16.29 -23.41
C CYS A 166 -0.49 16.80 -23.97
N ALA A 167 -0.50 18.02 -24.48
CA ALA A 167 0.68 18.65 -25.09
C ALA A 167 1.71 19.07 -24.03
N ASP A 168 1.23 19.55 -22.88
CA ASP A 168 2.04 20.11 -21.80
C ASP A 168 1.45 19.81 -20.41
N PRO A 169 2.15 20.18 -19.32
CA PRO A 169 1.68 19.99 -17.95
C PRO A 169 0.38 20.71 -17.62
N ASP A 170 0.13 21.87 -18.21
CA ASP A 170 -1.04 22.70 -17.89
C ASP A 170 -2.31 22.04 -18.44
N GLU A 171 -2.25 21.47 -19.65
CA GLU A 171 -3.33 20.67 -20.22
C GLU A 171 -3.59 19.39 -19.39
N ALA A 172 -2.54 18.73 -18.88
CA ALA A 172 -2.72 17.59 -17.99
C ALA A 172 -3.36 17.97 -16.64
N GLU A 173 -3.12 19.18 -16.16
CA GLU A 173 -3.78 19.70 -14.95
C GLU A 173 -5.25 20.09 -15.22
N ALA A 174 -5.56 20.67 -16.38
CA ALA A 174 -6.93 20.94 -16.82
C ALA A 174 -7.74 19.64 -16.93
N LEU A 175 -7.16 18.62 -17.57
CA LEU A 175 -7.73 17.29 -17.68
C LEU A 175 -8.08 16.68 -16.30
N MET A 176 -7.21 16.86 -15.29
CA MET A 176 -7.50 16.39 -13.92
C MET A 176 -8.64 17.14 -13.25
N ARG A 177 -8.88 18.40 -13.60
CA ARG A 177 -10.00 19.21 -13.09
C ARG A 177 -11.33 18.91 -13.79
N GLY A 178 -11.29 18.16 -14.90
CA GLY A 178 -12.47 17.91 -15.73
C GLY A 178 -12.90 19.14 -16.54
N GLU A 179 -11.99 20.05 -16.78
CA GLU A 179 -12.19 21.20 -17.66
C GLU A 179 -11.91 20.70 -19.09
N GLU A 180 -12.97 20.26 -19.79
CA GLU A 180 -12.93 20.02 -21.24
C GLU A 180 -13.14 21.37 -21.96
N ASP A 181 -12.25 21.70 -22.90
CA ASP A 181 -12.42 22.80 -23.87
C ASP A 181 -13.56 22.50 -24.86
#